data_0f1a0c747b33e42fa9fc52c76e1806cb
#
_entry.id   0f1a0c747b33e42fa9fc52c76e1806cb
#
_cell.length_a   1.000
_cell.length_b   1.000
_cell.length_c   1.000
_cell.angle_alpha   90.00
_cell.angle_beta   90.00
_cell.angle_gamma   90.00
#
_symmetry.space_group_name_H-M   'P 1'
#
loop_
_entity.id
_entity.type
_entity.pdbx_description
1 polymer ?
#
loop_
_entity_poly.entity_id
_entity_poly.type
_entity_poly.pdbx_seq_one_letter_code
_entity_poly.pdbx_strand_id
1 'polypeptide(L)'
;LRTASCGQFSVNISKPGITKGQHWHHSKWEFFVVVSGRALIQQREIGSGKVLEFRVSGKNIQAVHMLPGYTHNIINLSQTEDLVTLMWANEPFDPRHPDTYFEEV
;
A
#
# COMPACT_ATOMS: atom_id res chain seq x y z
N LEU A 1 23.91 8.85 5.55
CA LEU A 1 22.46 8.71 5.59
C LEU A 1 22.03 8.19 6.96
N ARG A 2 21.14 8.90 7.61
CA ARG A 2 20.66 8.51 8.93
C ARG A 2 19.35 7.74 8.78
N THR A 3 19.29 6.52 9.27
CA THR A 3 18.09 5.68 9.16
C THR A 3 16.88 6.30 9.86
N ALA A 4 17.08 7.02 10.95
CA ALA A 4 16.01 7.70 11.68
C ALA A 4 15.29 8.77 10.86
N SER A 5 15.91 9.32 9.81
CA SER A 5 15.32 10.33 8.94
C SER A 5 14.90 9.79 7.58
N CYS A 6 15.01 8.48 7.36
CA CYS A 6 14.76 7.86 6.06
C CYS A 6 13.36 7.25 5.91
N GLY A 7 12.51 7.34 6.93
CA GLY A 7 11.24 6.66 6.92
C GLY A 7 11.37 5.16 7.18
N GLN A 8 10.42 4.39 6.72
CA GLN A 8 10.40 2.94 6.93
C GLN A 8 10.26 2.21 5.61
N PHE A 9 11.16 1.25 5.39
CA PHE A 9 11.11 0.36 4.23
C PHE A 9 10.69 -1.03 4.69
N SER A 10 9.78 -1.66 3.96
CA SER A 10 9.31 -3.01 4.29
C SER A 10 9.04 -3.83 3.04
N VAL A 11 9.08 -5.15 3.20
CA VAL A 11 8.72 -6.12 2.17
C VAL A 11 7.49 -6.88 2.68
N ASN A 12 6.46 -6.94 1.85
CA ASN A 12 5.21 -7.61 2.20
C ASN A 12 4.95 -8.75 1.23
N ILE A 13 4.57 -9.92 1.75
CA ILE A 13 4.17 -11.06 0.94
C ILE A 13 2.71 -11.34 1.23
N SER A 14 1.89 -11.31 0.18
CA SER A 14 0.45 -11.61 0.25
C SER A 14 0.17 -12.93 -0.43
N LYS A 15 -0.53 -13.80 0.24
CA LYS A 15 -0.98 -15.08 -0.31
C LYS A 15 -2.00 -14.88 -1.43
N PRO A 16 -2.22 -15.90 -2.30
CA PRO A 16 -3.18 -15.78 -3.39
C PRO A 16 -4.56 -15.32 -2.91
N GLY A 17 -5.17 -14.40 -3.65
CA GLY A 17 -6.52 -13.92 -3.41
C GLY A 17 -6.69 -12.97 -2.20
N ILE A 18 -5.63 -12.72 -1.45
CA ILE A 18 -5.72 -11.90 -0.23
C ILE A 18 -5.77 -10.42 -0.56
N THR A 19 -6.60 -9.70 0.18
CA THR A 19 -6.66 -8.24 0.18
C THR A 19 -6.07 -7.74 1.50
N LYS A 20 -5.13 -6.80 1.41
CA LYS A 20 -4.51 -6.15 2.56
C LYS A 20 -4.75 -4.64 2.50
N GLY A 21 -4.62 -3.98 3.65
CA GLY A 21 -4.83 -2.56 3.78
C GLY A 21 -6.23 -2.26 4.29
N GLN A 22 -7.08 -1.62 3.45
CA GLN A 22 -8.38 -1.11 3.86
C GLN A 22 -8.23 -0.10 4.99
N HIS A 23 -7.28 0.81 4.80
CA HIS A 23 -6.99 1.84 5.80
C HIS A 23 -6.46 3.11 5.14
N TRP A 24 -6.44 4.19 5.92
CA TRP A 24 -5.89 5.47 5.47
C TRP A 24 -5.04 6.09 6.58
N HIS A 25 -4.24 7.07 6.19
CA HIS A 25 -3.35 7.79 7.09
C HIS A 25 -3.65 9.29 7.01
N HIS A 26 -3.51 10.00 8.13
CA HIS A 26 -3.76 11.42 8.18
C HIS A 26 -2.61 12.23 7.57
N SER A 27 -1.37 11.90 7.91
CA SER A 27 -0.19 12.62 7.45
C SER A 27 0.85 11.74 6.77
N LYS A 28 0.91 10.47 7.13
CA LYS A 28 1.87 9.52 6.54
C LYS A 28 1.49 9.21 5.11
N TRP A 29 2.50 9.13 4.22
CA TRP A 29 2.31 8.68 2.85
C TRP A 29 3.30 7.58 2.51
N GLU A 30 2.97 6.79 1.49
CA GLU A 30 3.70 5.58 1.17
C GLU A 30 3.85 5.42 -0.33
N PHE A 31 4.88 4.65 -0.74
CA PHE A 31 4.99 4.08 -2.09
C PHE A 31 4.88 2.58 -2.01
N PHE A 32 4.12 1.99 -2.92
CA PHE A 32 4.07 0.54 -3.11
C PHE A 32 4.64 0.20 -4.47
N VAL A 33 5.54 -0.80 -4.50
CA VAL A 33 6.13 -1.31 -5.73
C VAL A 33 5.97 -2.83 -5.75
N VAL A 34 5.16 -3.35 -6.66
CA VAL A 34 5.01 -4.80 -6.83
C VAL A 34 6.19 -5.30 -7.64
N VAL A 35 6.94 -6.25 -7.10
CA VAL A 35 8.14 -6.82 -7.73
C VAL A 35 7.94 -8.25 -8.20
N SER A 36 6.91 -8.95 -7.72
CA SER A 36 6.56 -10.30 -8.16
C SER A 36 5.07 -10.52 -7.97
N GLY A 37 4.42 -11.11 -8.97
CA GLY A 37 2.99 -11.34 -8.95
C GLY A 37 2.20 -10.24 -9.64
N ARG A 38 0.87 -10.26 -9.45
CA ARG A 38 -0.07 -9.31 -10.05
C ARG A 38 -0.99 -8.77 -8.98
N ALA A 39 -1.21 -7.46 -8.99
CA ALA A 39 -2.05 -6.81 -7.99
C ALA A 39 -2.97 -5.76 -8.59
N LEU A 40 -4.08 -5.53 -7.90
CA LEU A 40 -4.92 -4.36 -8.06
C LEU A 40 -4.76 -3.52 -6.80
N ILE A 41 -4.37 -2.27 -6.97
CA ILE A 41 -4.32 -1.30 -5.87
C ILE A 41 -5.49 -0.35 -6.06
N GLN A 42 -6.30 -0.18 -5.02
CA GLN A 42 -7.44 0.72 -5.03
C GLN A 42 -7.23 1.83 -4.00
N GLN A 43 -7.62 3.04 -4.36
CA GLN A 43 -7.59 4.20 -3.49
C GLN A 43 -8.86 5.01 -3.63
N ARG A 44 -9.34 5.56 -2.52
CA ARG A 44 -10.50 6.44 -2.51
C ARG A 44 -10.27 7.55 -1.49
N GLU A 45 -10.45 8.79 -1.90
CA GLU A 45 -10.40 9.92 -0.97
C GLU A 45 -11.49 9.78 0.08
N ILE A 46 -11.16 10.00 1.35
CA ILE A 46 -12.13 9.94 2.44
C ILE A 46 -13.22 10.98 2.20
N GLY A 47 -14.47 10.55 2.32
CA GLY A 47 -15.62 11.38 2.03
C GLY A 47 -16.05 11.41 0.57
N SER A 48 -15.32 10.73 -0.31
CA SER A 48 -15.62 10.63 -1.75
C SER A 48 -16.09 9.22 -2.10
N GLY A 49 -16.89 9.08 -3.15
CA GLY A 49 -17.27 7.78 -3.70
C GLY A 49 -16.42 7.33 -4.88
N LYS A 50 -15.45 8.15 -5.31
CA LYS A 50 -14.65 7.84 -6.49
C LYS A 50 -13.46 6.96 -6.13
N VAL A 51 -13.39 5.77 -6.74
CA VAL A 51 -12.30 4.81 -6.57
C VAL A 51 -11.31 4.97 -7.73
N LEU A 52 -10.02 5.11 -7.38
CA LEU A 52 -8.91 5.04 -8.33
C LEU A 52 -8.33 3.64 -8.29
N GLU A 53 -8.05 3.06 -9.45
CA GLU A 53 -7.54 1.70 -9.55
C GLU A 53 -6.25 1.67 -10.36
N PHE A 54 -5.27 0.90 -9.86
CA PHE A 54 -3.97 0.72 -10.50
C PHE A 54 -3.67 -0.77 -10.60
N ARG A 55 -3.52 -1.28 -11.83
CA ARG A 55 -3.10 -2.66 -12.07
C ARG A 55 -1.60 -2.69 -12.24
N VAL A 56 -0.93 -3.46 -11.40
CA VAL A 56 0.53 -3.52 -11.34
C VAL A 56 1.01 -4.96 -11.30
N SER A 57 2.24 -5.19 -11.73
CA SER A 57 2.83 -6.53 -11.72
C SER A 57 4.36 -6.45 -11.69
N GLY A 58 4.98 -7.59 -11.35
CA GLY A 58 6.44 -7.72 -11.42
C GLY A 58 7.00 -7.65 -12.83
N LYS A 59 6.15 -7.78 -13.86
CA LYS A 59 6.57 -7.66 -15.27
C LYS A 59 6.52 -6.22 -15.78
N ASN A 60 5.84 -5.33 -15.08
CA ASN A 60 5.72 -3.93 -15.41
C ASN A 60 5.78 -3.14 -14.11
N ILE A 61 7.00 -2.92 -13.64
CA ILE A 61 7.25 -2.35 -12.32
C ILE A 61 6.92 -0.86 -12.31
N GLN A 62 6.04 -0.47 -11.40
CA GLN A 62 5.60 0.90 -11.22
C GLN A 62 5.47 1.20 -9.73
N ALA A 63 5.86 2.40 -9.34
CA ALA A 63 5.62 2.88 -7.98
C ALA A 63 4.23 3.52 -7.92
N VAL A 64 3.42 3.10 -6.96
CA VAL A 64 2.09 3.69 -6.73
C VAL A 64 2.12 4.46 -5.42
N HIS A 65 1.79 5.73 -5.49
CA HIS A 65 1.81 6.63 -4.35
C HIS A 65 0.50 6.55 -3.57
N MET A 66 0.58 6.19 -2.29
CA MET A 66 -0.55 6.17 -1.36
C MET A 66 -0.60 7.50 -0.64
N LEU A 67 -1.55 8.35 -1.03
CA LEU A 67 -1.66 9.71 -0.52
C LEU A 67 -2.32 9.75 0.87
N PRO A 68 -1.92 10.71 1.73
CA PRO A 68 -2.66 10.96 2.98
C PRO A 68 -4.12 11.28 2.68
N GLY A 69 -5.02 10.83 3.54
CA GLY A 69 -6.46 11.08 3.37
C GLY A 69 -7.13 10.19 2.34
N TYR A 70 -6.41 9.22 1.76
CA TYR A 70 -6.99 8.22 0.85
C TYR A 70 -6.95 6.85 1.52
N THR A 71 -8.11 6.22 1.64
CA THR A 71 -8.14 4.81 2.05
C THR A 71 -7.66 3.96 0.87
N HIS A 72 -6.86 2.96 1.16
CA HIS A 72 -6.24 2.15 0.11
C HIS A 72 -6.19 0.68 0.50
N ASN A 73 -6.07 -0.16 -0.51
CA ASN A 73 -5.84 -1.59 -0.36
C ASN A 73 -4.89 -2.08 -1.45
N ILE A 74 -4.44 -3.31 -1.29
CA ILE A 74 -3.74 -4.05 -2.33
C ILE A 74 -4.28 -5.47 -2.38
N ILE A 75 -4.68 -5.91 -3.57
CA ILE A 75 -5.34 -7.19 -3.80
C ILE A 75 -4.44 -8.07 -4.64
N ASN A 76 -4.11 -9.26 -4.16
CA ASN A 76 -3.42 -10.25 -4.97
C ASN A 76 -4.41 -10.86 -5.96
N LEU A 77 -4.22 -10.58 -7.24
CA LEU A 77 -5.11 -11.05 -8.30
C LEU A 77 -4.88 -12.51 -8.70
N SER A 78 -3.74 -13.10 -8.32
CA SER A 78 -3.45 -14.49 -8.61
C SER A 78 -4.16 -15.41 -7.61
N GLN A 79 -4.59 -16.58 -8.09
CA GLN A 79 -5.14 -17.63 -7.23
C GLN A 79 -4.11 -18.69 -6.89
N THR A 80 -2.89 -18.58 -7.41
CA THR A 80 -1.85 -19.60 -7.26
C THR A 80 -0.51 -19.07 -6.78
N GLU A 81 -0.22 -17.78 -7.00
CA GLU A 81 1.09 -17.20 -6.74
C GLU A 81 1.04 -16.15 -5.63
N ASP A 82 2.13 -16.07 -4.87
CA ASP A 82 2.30 -15.01 -3.88
C ASP A 82 2.53 -13.67 -4.57
N LEU A 83 2.15 -12.61 -3.89
CA LEU A 83 2.40 -11.23 -4.30
C LEU A 83 3.51 -10.67 -3.40
N VAL A 84 4.56 -10.15 -4.01
CA VAL A 84 5.65 -9.51 -3.27
C VAL A 84 5.65 -8.02 -3.56
N THR A 85 5.49 -7.23 -2.51
CA THR A 85 5.39 -5.77 -2.60
C THR A 85 6.47 -5.13 -1.73
N LEU A 86 7.21 -4.19 -2.31
CA LEU A 86 8.07 -3.29 -1.55
C LEU A 86 7.25 -2.08 -1.14
N MET A 87 7.36 -1.68 0.12
CA MET A 87 6.63 -0.55 0.67
C MET A 87 7.61 0.41 1.32
N TRP A 88 7.45 1.70 1.05
CA TRP A 88 8.21 2.74 1.72
C TRP A 88 7.25 3.77 2.28
N ALA A 89 7.44 4.13 3.54
CA ALA A 89 6.67 5.16 4.22
C ALA A 89 7.60 6.31 4.59
N ASN A 90 7.10 7.54 4.52
CA ASN A 90 7.88 8.73 4.81
C ASN A 90 8.27 8.87 6.28
N GLU A 91 7.63 8.09 7.16
CA GLU A 91 7.95 8.09 8.58
C GLU A 91 7.88 6.66 9.14
N PRO A 92 8.71 6.32 10.15
CA PRO A 92 8.65 5.01 10.79
C PRO A 92 7.31 4.80 11.50
N PHE A 93 6.87 3.56 11.60
CA PHE A 93 5.70 3.21 12.41
C PHE A 93 6.00 3.50 13.88
N ASP A 94 5.13 4.26 14.52
CA ASP A 94 5.18 4.57 15.94
C ASP A 94 3.91 4.02 16.61
N PRO A 95 4.03 2.98 17.48
CA PRO A 95 2.86 2.43 18.16
C PRO A 95 2.10 3.43 19.04
N ARG A 96 2.75 4.51 19.46
CA ARG A 96 2.13 5.59 20.26
C ARG A 96 1.26 6.51 19.41
N HIS A 97 1.61 6.62 18.12
CA HIS A 97 0.92 7.47 17.14
C HIS A 97 0.83 6.74 15.82
N PRO A 98 0.01 5.67 15.73
CA PRO A 98 0.00 4.80 14.57
C PRO A 98 -0.47 5.46 13.28
N ASP A 99 -1.27 6.54 13.37
CA ASP A 99 -1.79 7.27 12.22
C ASP A 99 -2.39 6.32 11.17
N THR A 100 -3.15 5.34 11.63
CA THR A 100 -3.79 4.34 10.77
C THR A 100 -5.26 4.19 11.17
N TYR A 101 -6.15 4.37 10.20
CA TYR A 101 -7.59 4.33 10.40
C TYR A 101 -8.21 3.36 9.41
N PHE A 102 -9.09 2.49 9.87
CA PHE A 102 -9.71 1.49 9.00
C PHE A 102 -10.93 2.05 8.28
N GLU A 103 -10.94 1.90 6.97
CA GLU A 103 -12.11 2.18 6.13
C GLU A 103 -11.91 1.45 4.80
N GLU A 104 -12.87 0.62 4.43
CA GLU A 104 -12.80 -0.09 3.15
C GLU A 104 -12.85 0.91 1.97
N VAL A 105 -12.13 0.56 0.93
CA VAL A 105 -12.11 1.36 -0.29
C VAL A 105 -13.46 1.38 -1.02
#